data_fc960c39f917a8b41b1b4c8ce7422706
#
_entry.id   fc960c39f917a8b41b1b4c8ce7422706
#
_cell.length_a   1.000
_cell.length_b   1.000
_cell.length_c   1.000
_cell.angle_alpha   90.00
_cell.angle_beta   90.00
_cell.angle_gamma   90.00
#
_symmetry.space_group_name_H-M   'P 1'
#
loop_
_entity.id
_entity.type
_entity.pdbx_description
1 polymer ?
#
loop_
_entity_poly.entity_id
_entity_poly.type
_entity_poly.pdbx_seq_one_letter_code
_entity_poly.pdbx_strand_id
1 'polypeptide(L)'
;MGILQGRKGLILGVANEKSIAWGVARACHREGAELGFNYLGEALKKRVHPLAESIRSSFVEPLDVGDDAQIDDFFAKAKDRWGRLDFIVHSIAFANRESLSGNFRDTSRADFHLALDISAYSFIACARRAARLMGSGGSMVTMSYLGAVRAVPNYNVMGVAKAALEAATRYLAHDLGPEGIRVNAVSAGPIRTLAASGVGDFRKLMEKSARGASLRRNVTQDEVGNAAAYLLSDWASGVTGEVHYVDAGFNIGGGDPGPATG
;
A
#
# COMPACT_ATOMS: atom_id res chain seq x y z
N MET A 1 4.63 26.02 -0.38
CA MET A 1 3.32 25.37 -0.67
C MET A 1 3.63 23.90 -0.85
N GLY A 2 2.91 23.00 -0.16
CA GLY A 2 3.15 21.56 -0.26
C GLY A 2 2.76 21.00 -1.63
N ILE A 3 3.39 19.90 -2.03
CA ILE A 3 3.18 19.30 -3.38
C ILE A 3 1.80 18.65 -3.55
N LEU A 4 1.02 18.51 -2.45
CA LEU A 4 -0.35 18.00 -2.44
C LEU A 4 -1.35 19.03 -1.90
N GLN A 5 -1.00 20.32 -1.89
CA GLN A 5 -1.80 21.38 -1.30
C GLN A 5 -3.24 21.40 -1.87
N GLY A 6 -4.23 21.24 -0.99
CA GLY A 6 -5.66 21.24 -1.33
C GLY A 6 -6.17 20.00 -2.05
N ARG A 7 -5.32 18.97 -2.24
CA ARG A 7 -5.71 17.67 -2.79
C ARG A 7 -6.48 16.87 -1.74
N LYS A 8 -7.48 16.11 -2.18
CA LYS A 8 -8.34 15.25 -1.36
C LYS A 8 -8.04 13.79 -1.65
N GLY A 9 -7.69 13.03 -0.62
CA GLY A 9 -7.27 11.65 -0.81
C GLY A 9 -7.75 10.68 0.26
N LEU A 10 -7.92 9.43 -0.15
CA LEU A 10 -8.23 8.31 0.74
C LEU A 10 -6.98 7.46 0.98
N ILE A 11 -6.70 7.19 2.24
CA ILE A 11 -5.61 6.30 2.66
C ILE A 11 -6.24 5.04 3.26
N LEU A 12 -6.21 3.95 2.50
CA LEU A 12 -6.79 2.67 2.89
C LEU A 12 -5.75 1.77 3.55
N GLY A 13 -6.11 1.17 4.70
CA GLY A 13 -5.28 0.17 5.37
C GLY A 13 -4.43 0.68 6.54
N VAL A 14 -4.77 1.82 7.13
CA VAL A 14 -4.19 2.21 8.43
C VAL A 14 -4.71 1.28 9.52
N ALA A 15 -3.80 0.61 10.23
CA ALA A 15 -4.15 -0.26 11.36
C ALA A 15 -3.63 0.28 12.71
N ASN A 16 -2.54 1.04 12.70
CA ASN A 16 -1.95 1.75 13.83
C ASN A 16 -0.84 2.71 13.33
N GLU A 17 -0.17 3.38 14.26
CA GLU A 17 0.93 4.32 13.99
C GLU A 17 2.16 3.70 13.30
N LYS A 18 2.28 2.37 13.28
CA LYS A 18 3.37 1.63 12.63
C LYS A 18 3.03 1.17 11.20
N SER A 19 1.80 1.40 10.74
CA SER A 19 1.39 1.04 9.38
C SER A 19 2.13 1.87 8.33
N ILE A 20 2.53 1.26 7.22
CA ILE A 20 3.06 2.00 6.05
C ILE A 20 2.05 3.07 5.61
N ALA A 21 0.76 2.72 5.56
CA ALA A 21 -0.33 3.64 5.27
C ALA A 21 -0.30 4.90 6.16
N TRP A 22 0.05 4.77 7.45
CA TRP A 22 0.16 5.93 8.33
C TRP A 22 1.38 6.80 8.00
N GLY A 23 2.51 6.21 7.61
CA GLY A 23 3.65 6.96 7.09
C GLY A 23 3.30 7.77 5.84
N VAL A 24 2.54 7.15 4.92
CA VAL A 24 2.01 7.85 3.74
C VAL A 24 1.05 8.97 4.12
N ALA A 25 0.13 8.71 5.06
CA ALA A 25 -0.82 9.73 5.54
C ALA A 25 -0.10 10.95 6.11
N ARG A 26 0.93 10.75 6.96
CA ARG A 26 1.73 11.84 7.52
C ARG A 26 2.44 12.64 6.44
N ALA A 27 3.02 11.97 5.44
CA ALA A 27 3.69 12.65 4.33
C ALA A 27 2.69 13.46 3.51
N CYS A 28 1.56 12.89 3.11
CA CYS A 28 0.53 13.60 2.34
C CYS A 28 -0.07 14.77 3.12
N HIS A 29 -0.34 14.61 4.43
CA HIS A 29 -0.84 15.69 5.28
C HIS A 29 0.17 16.84 5.41
N ARG A 30 1.46 16.53 5.64
CA ARG A 30 2.54 17.53 5.67
C ARG A 30 2.61 18.33 4.38
N GLU A 31 2.34 17.68 3.26
CA GLU A 31 2.31 18.30 1.93
C GLU A 31 0.98 19.00 1.59
N GLY A 32 0.06 19.11 2.55
CA GLY A 32 -1.14 19.94 2.46
C GLY A 32 -2.39 19.22 1.95
N ALA A 33 -2.39 17.88 1.90
CA ALA A 33 -3.58 17.11 1.51
C ALA A 33 -4.62 17.03 2.64
N GLU A 34 -5.90 17.05 2.27
CA GLU A 34 -7.03 16.63 3.11
C GLU A 34 -7.22 15.12 2.94
N LEU A 35 -7.26 14.38 4.05
CA LEU A 35 -7.22 12.92 4.03
C LEU A 35 -8.46 12.29 4.66
N GLY A 36 -8.84 11.12 4.14
CA GLY A 36 -9.83 10.23 4.73
C GLY A 36 -9.28 8.83 4.91
N PHE A 37 -9.91 8.07 5.82
CA PHE A 37 -9.45 6.76 6.25
C PHE A 37 -10.59 5.75 6.29
N ASN A 38 -10.22 4.48 6.17
CA ASN A 38 -11.11 3.37 6.49
C ASN A 38 -10.66 2.65 7.77
N TYR A 39 -11.58 1.88 8.32
CA TYR A 39 -11.28 0.85 9.32
C TYR A 39 -12.13 -0.40 9.11
N LEU A 40 -11.67 -1.55 9.59
CA LEU A 40 -12.41 -2.80 9.62
C LEU A 40 -12.66 -3.23 11.06
N GLY A 41 -13.91 -3.16 11.50
CA GLY A 41 -14.34 -3.57 12.83
C GLY A 41 -13.89 -2.63 13.97
N GLU A 42 -14.46 -2.83 15.15
CA GLU A 42 -14.28 -1.95 16.32
C GLU A 42 -12.84 -1.88 16.84
N ALA A 43 -12.06 -2.96 16.69
CA ALA A 43 -10.67 -2.98 17.15
C ALA A 43 -9.77 -2.01 16.35
N LEU A 44 -9.95 -1.92 15.03
CA LEU A 44 -9.23 -0.96 14.20
C LEU A 44 -9.82 0.44 14.33
N LYS A 45 -11.13 0.58 14.45
CA LYS A 45 -11.78 1.87 14.71
C LYS A 45 -11.13 2.63 15.86
N LYS A 46 -10.98 1.96 17.02
CA LYS A 46 -10.35 2.53 18.22
C LYS A 46 -8.91 2.99 18.00
N ARG A 47 -8.21 2.48 17.01
CA ARG A 47 -6.82 2.85 16.69
C ARG A 47 -6.75 3.92 15.61
N VAL A 48 -7.63 3.84 14.60
CA VAL A 48 -7.60 4.75 13.44
C VAL A 48 -8.18 6.12 13.78
N HIS A 49 -9.27 6.20 14.55
CA HIS A 49 -9.88 7.48 14.90
C HIS A 49 -8.91 8.47 15.57
N PRO A 50 -8.16 8.11 16.64
CA PRO A 50 -7.22 9.05 17.25
C PRO A 50 -6.12 9.51 16.29
N LEU A 51 -5.67 8.63 15.39
CA LEU A 51 -4.69 8.99 14.37
C LEU A 51 -5.27 9.99 13.37
N ALA A 52 -6.48 9.74 12.88
CA ALA A 52 -7.18 10.65 11.97
C ALA A 52 -7.42 12.02 12.62
N GLU A 53 -7.86 12.05 13.88
CA GLU A 53 -8.05 13.28 14.66
C GLU A 53 -6.75 14.08 14.80
N SER A 54 -5.60 13.41 14.99
CA SER A 54 -4.30 14.08 15.14
C SER A 54 -3.88 14.90 13.91
N ILE A 55 -4.44 14.58 12.74
CA ILE A 55 -4.24 15.32 11.49
C ILE A 55 -5.52 16.00 10.99
N ARG A 56 -6.50 16.17 11.87
CA ARG A 56 -7.77 16.85 11.62
C ARG A 56 -8.60 16.24 10.48
N SER A 57 -8.47 14.94 10.24
CA SER A 57 -9.33 14.24 9.30
C SER A 57 -10.72 14.04 9.93
N SER A 58 -11.75 14.38 9.15
CA SER A 58 -13.16 14.20 9.53
C SER A 58 -13.85 13.07 8.77
N PHE A 59 -13.12 12.35 7.90
CA PHE A 59 -13.66 11.22 7.14
C PHE A 59 -12.97 9.93 7.60
N VAL A 60 -13.67 9.15 8.42
CA VAL A 60 -13.18 7.86 8.94
C VAL A 60 -14.37 6.89 8.95
N GLU A 61 -14.45 6.02 7.95
CA GLU A 61 -15.63 5.20 7.69
C GLU A 61 -15.29 3.69 7.71
N PRO A 62 -16.25 2.82 8.06
CA PRO A 62 -16.05 1.38 7.98
C PRO A 62 -15.90 0.93 6.52
N LEU A 63 -15.03 -0.05 6.28
CA LEU A 63 -14.87 -0.68 4.98
C LEU A 63 -14.25 -2.06 5.12
N ASP A 64 -14.97 -3.08 4.71
CA ASP A 64 -14.44 -4.39 4.34
C ASP A 64 -14.25 -4.42 2.82
N VAL A 65 -13.02 -4.57 2.36
CA VAL A 65 -12.71 -4.61 0.92
C VAL A 65 -13.04 -5.97 0.26
N GLY A 66 -13.45 -6.95 1.03
CA GLY A 66 -14.03 -8.21 0.55
C GLY A 66 -15.53 -8.13 0.27
N ASP A 67 -16.16 -6.96 0.49
CA ASP A 67 -17.59 -6.73 0.31
C ASP A 67 -17.83 -5.56 -0.65
N ASP A 68 -18.27 -5.87 -1.86
CA ASP A 68 -18.54 -4.86 -2.89
C ASP A 68 -19.57 -3.80 -2.46
N ALA A 69 -20.58 -4.17 -1.65
CA ALA A 69 -21.57 -3.21 -1.18
C ALA A 69 -20.98 -2.21 -0.18
N GLN A 70 -20.06 -2.66 0.69
CA GLN A 70 -19.35 -1.76 1.59
C GLN A 70 -18.37 -0.85 0.82
N ILE A 71 -17.72 -1.35 -0.24
CA ILE A 71 -16.89 -0.51 -1.10
C ILE A 71 -17.76 0.56 -1.76
N ASP A 72 -18.93 0.21 -2.29
CA ASP A 72 -19.85 1.16 -2.91
C ASP A 72 -20.31 2.25 -1.92
N ASP A 73 -20.74 1.87 -0.70
CA ASP A 73 -21.16 2.80 0.36
C ASP A 73 -20.01 3.73 0.79
N PHE A 74 -18.81 3.20 0.98
CA PHE A 74 -17.63 3.99 1.37
C PHE A 74 -17.30 5.09 0.35
N PHE A 75 -17.29 4.75 -0.95
CA PHE A 75 -17.02 5.74 -1.99
C PHE A 75 -18.21 6.70 -2.23
N ALA A 76 -19.45 6.27 -1.98
CA ALA A 76 -20.62 7.16 -2.00
C ALA A 76 -20.49 8.23 -0.89
N LYS A 77 -20.15 7.84 0.35
CA LYS A 77 -19.89 8.77 1.45
C LYS A 77 -18.72 9.71 1.15
N ALA A 78 -17.65 9.23 0.52
CA ALA A 78 -16.53 10.08 0.09
C ALA A 78 -16.98 11.13 -0.95
N LYS A 79 -17.86 10.73 -1.89
CA LYS A 79 -18.47 11.63 -2.86
C LYS A 79 -19.31 12.71 -2.17
N ASP A 80 -20.17 12.31 -1.23
CA ASP A 80 -21.03 13.23 -0.50
C ASP A 80 -20.20 14.23 0.32
N ARG A 81 -19.08 13.77 0.89
CA ARG A 81 -18.17 14.61 1.70
C ARG A 81 -17.40 15.62 0.87
N TRP A 82 -16.87 15.21 -0.29
CA TRP A 82 -15.89 16.01 -1.04
C TRP A 82 -16.29 16.35 -2.48
N GLY A 83 -17.27 15.66 -3.04
CA GLY A 83 -17.68 15.79 -4.44
C GLY A 83 -16.68 15.19 -5.43
N ARG A 84 -15.38 15.16 -5.08
CA ARG A 84 -14.30 14.64 -5.90
C ARG A 84 -13.19 14.04 -5.05
N LEU A 85 -12.38 13.19 -5.67
CA LEU A 85 -11.09 12.71 -5.15
C LEU A 85 -9.96 13.11 -6.09
N ASP A 86 -8.80 13.40 -5.52
CA ASP A 86 -7.57 13.64 -6.28
C ASP A 86 -6.66 12.40 -6.25
N PHE A 87 -6.72 11.59 -5.19
CA PHE A 87 -5.93 10.36 -5.11
C PHE A 87 -6.49 9.31 -4.15
N ILE A 88 -6.03 8.06 -4.33
CA ILE A 88 -6.18 6.99 -3.35
C ILE A 88 -4.85 6.29 -3.10
N VAL A 89 -4.68 5.82 -1.86
CA VAL A 89 -3.60 4.92 -1.46
C VAL A 89 -4.22 3.61 -0.97
N HIS A 90 -3.90 2.52 -1.65
CA HIS A 90 -4.33 1.18 -1.28
C HIS A 90 -3.17 0.46 -0.58
N SER A 91 -3.25 0.36 0.74
CA SER A 91 -2.24 -0.32 1.57
C SER A 91 -2.86 -1.46 2.38
N ILE A 92 -3.72 -2.24 1.71
CA ILE A 92 -4.42 -3.39 2.29
C ILE A 92 -3.81 -4.67 1.75
N ALA A 93 -3.57 -5.63 2.64
CA ALA A 93 -3.19 -6.98 2.29
C ALA A 93 -3.56 -7.93 3.44
N PHE A 94 -3.99 -9.12 3.11
CA PHE A 94 -4.30 -10.16 4.09
C PHE A 94 -4.02 -11.55 3.52
N ALA A 95 -3.49 -12.42 4.36
CA ALA A 95 -3.46 -13.87 4.19
C ALA A 95 -3.51 -14.53 5.55
N ASN A 96 -4.07 -15.73 5.63
CA ASN A 96 -4.05 -16.52 6.86
C ASN A 96 -2.59 -16.84 7.22
N ARG A 97 -2.28 -16.79 8.51
CA ARG A 97 -0.91 -16.96 9.00
C ARG A 97 -0.32 -18.33 8.63
N GLU A 98 -1.16 -19.34 8.60
CA GLU A 98 -0.80 -20.72 8.25
C GLU A 98 -0.30 -20.79 6.80
N SER A 99 -0.88 -20.03 5.89
CA SER A 99 -0.49 -19.98 4.47
C SER A 99 0.81 -19.20 4.20
N LEU A 100 1.32 -18.47 5.21
CA LEU A 100 2.61 -17.79 5.17
C LEU A 100 3.76 -18.65 5.73
N SER A 101 3.48 -19.88 6.17
CA SER A 101 4.48 -20.81 6.71
C SER A 101 4.49 -22.12 5.93
N GLY A 102 5.53 -22.94 6.14
CA GLY A 102 5.66 -24.23 5.45
C GLY A 102 5.97 -24.10 3.95
N ASN A 103 5.61 -25.12 3.18
CA ASN A 103 5.85 -25.12 1.73
C ASN A 103 4.73 -24.41 0.98
N PHE A 104 5.10 -23.58 0.01
CA PHE A 104 4.13 -22.89 -0.85
C PHE A 104 3.18 -23.86 -1.58
N ARG A 105 3.68 -25.04 -2.01
CA ARG A 105 2.87 -26.06 -2.72
C ARG A 105 1.68 -26.58 -1.91
N ASP A 106 1.70 -26.41 -0.58
CA ASP A 106 0.65 -26.87 0.33
C ASP A 106 -0.43 -25.79 0.55
N THR A 107 -0.35 -24.65 -0.13
CA THR A 107 -1.35 -23.57 -0.07
C THR A 107 -2.72 -24.10 -0.49
N SER A 108 -3.72 -23.96 0.37
CA SER A 108 -5.09 -24.37 0.06
C SER A 108 -5.71 -23.45 -1.02
N ARG A 109 -6.71 -23.98 -1.76
CA ARG A 109 -7.49 -23.17 -2.71
C ARG A 109 -8.17 -21.97 -2.00
N ALA A 110 -8.70 -22.19 -0.80
CA ALA A 110 -9.38 -21.15 -0.03
C ALA A 110 -8.41 -20.02 0.37
N ASP A 111 -7.22 -20.36 0.89
CA ASP A 111 -6.21 -19.36 1.25
C ASP A 111 -5.67 -18.61 0.03
N PHE A 112 -5.50 -19.31 -1.09
CA PHE A 112 -5.09 -18.69 -2.34
C PHE A 112 -6.12 -17.65 -2.80
N HIS A 113 -7.41 -18.01 -2.83
CA HIS A 113 -8.49 -17.10 -3.21
C HIS A 113 -8.55 -15.90 -2.25
N LEU A 114 -8.53 -16.13 -0.93
CA LEU A 114 -8.58 -15.08 0.07
C LEU A 114 -7.41 -14.08 -0.07
N ALA A 115 -6.20 -14.59 -0.25
CA ALA A 115 -5.02 -13.74 -0.38
C ALA A 115 -5.09 -12.85 -1.64
N LEU A 116 -5.51 -13.42 -2.78
CA LEU A 116 -5.66 -12.68 -4.03
C LEU A 116 -6.82 -11.69 -3.98
N ASP A 117 -7.95 -12.09 -3.43
CA ASP A 117 -9.13 -11.25 -3.30
C ASP A 117 -8.83 -9.99 -2.49
N ILE A 118 -8.35 -10.16 -1.26
CA ILE A 118 -8.09 -9.03 -0.36
C ILE A 118 -6.85 -8.23 -0.75
N SER A 119 -5.80 -8.87 -1.30
CA SER A 119 -4.51 -8.20 -1.51
C SER A 119 -4.25 -7.73 -2.94
N ALA A 120 -5.08 -8.14 -3.91
CA ALA A 120 -4.93 -7.74 -5.31
C ALA A 120 -6.26 -7.26 -5.91
N TYR A 121 -7.33 -8.07 -5.87
CA TYR A 121 -8.61 -7.68 -6.47
C TYR A 121 -9.23 -6.46 -5.80
N SER A 122 -9.12 -6.33 -4.48
CA SER A 122 -9.65 -5.18 -3.74
C SER A 122 -9.09 -3.84 -4.25
N PHE A 123 -7.84 -3.82 -4.76
CA PHE A 123 -7.29 -2.63 -5.41
C PHE A 123 -8.04 -2.30 -6.70
N ILE A 124 -8.33 -3.28 -7.53
CA ILE A 124 -9.11 -3.11 -8.77
C ILE A 124 -10.53 -2.59 -8.43
N ALA A 125 -11.16 -3.20 -7.42
CA ALA A 125 -12.48 -2.83 -6.96
C ALA A 125 -12.55 -1.38 -6.44
N CYS A 126 -11.56 -0.95 -5.64
CA CYS A 126 -11.44 0.42 -5.14
C CYS A 126 -11.10 1.40 -6.28
N ALA A 127 -10.18 1.05 -7.18
CA ALA A 127 -9.77 1.89 -8.31
C ALA A 127 -10.95 2.22 -9.23
N ARG A 128 -11.79 1.23 -9.54
CA ARG A 128 -13.02 1.42 -10.34
C ARG A 128 -13.97 2.46 -9.74
N ARG A 129 -14.11 2.50 -8.42
CA ARG A 129 -14.97 3.47 -7.72
C ARG A 129 -14.32 4.83 -7.61
N ALA A 130 -13.04 4.84 -7.26
CA ALA A 130 -12.27 6.08 -7.13
C ALA A 130 -12.17 6.85 -8.47
N ALA A 131 -11.94 6.16 -9.57
CA ALA A 131 -11.85 6.77 -10.91
C ALA A 131 -13.09 7.63 -11.24
N ARG A 132 -14.28 7.15 -10.89
CA ARG A 132 -15.54 7.89 -11.08
C ARG A 132 -15.61 9.22 -10.31
N LEU A 133 -14.78 9.39 -9.29
CA LEU A 133 -14.69 10.60 -8.46
C LEU A 133 -13.48 11.48 -8.82
N MET A 134 -12.57 11.01 -9.68
CA MET A 134 -11.35 11.73 -10.07
C MET A 134 -11.55 12.68 -11.26
N GLY A 135 -12.68 12.59 -11.95
CA GLY A 135 -13.02 13.51 -13.04
C GLY A 135 -11.98 13.49 -14.17
N SER A 136 -11.28 14.61 -14.39
CA SER A 136 -10.30 14.79 -15.45
C SER A 136 -8.86 14.48 -15.00
N GLY A 137 -8.65 13.65 -14.03
CA GLY A 137 -7.31 13.25 -13.59
C GLY A 137 -7.20 12.94 -12.10
N GLY A 138 -6.19 12.17 -11.76
CA GLY A 138 -5.91 11.75 -10.39
C GLY A 138 -4.71 10.84 -10.29
N SER A 139 -4.46 10.31 -9.10
CA SER A 139 -3.37 9.37 -8.89
C SER A 139 -3.74 8.27 -7.90
N MET A 140 -3.31 7.04 -8.19
CA MET A 140 -3.50 5.88 -7.33
C MET A 140 -2.16 5.25 -7.02
N VAL A 141 -1.93 4.93 -5.74
CA VAL A 141 -0.72 4.22 -5.32
C VAL A 141 -1.10 3.01 -4.49
N THR A 142 -0.49 1.86 -4.78
CA THR A 142 -0.61 0.66 -3.96
C THR A 142 0.74 0.24 -3.37
N MET A 143 0.71 -0.57 -2.29
CA MET A 143 1.91 -1.04 -1.60
C MET A 143 2.23 -2.47 -1.99
N SER A 144 3.40 -2.66 -2.61
CA SER A 144 3.98 -3.95 -2.99
C SER A 144 5.20 -4.30 -2.13
N TYR A 145 5.81 -5.42 -2.45
CA TYR A 145 7.02 -5.93 -1.81
C TYR A 145 7.82 -6.80 -2.80
N LEU A 146 9.12 -6.85 -2.63
CA LEU A 146 10.05 -7.64 -3.46
C LEU A 146 9.63 -9.11 -3.67
N GLY A 147 8.81 -9.65 -2.76
CA GLY A 147 8.21 -10.98 -2.90
C GLY A 147 7.34 -11.16 -4.14
N ALA A 148 6.94 -10.08 -4.83
CA ALA A 148 6.25 -10.15 -6.12
C ALA A 148 7.13 -10.68 -7.25
N VAL A 149 8.45 -10.45 -7.18
CA VAL A 149 9.41 -10.79 -8.25
C VAL A 149 10.50 -11.77 -7.83
N ARG A 150 10.60 -12.06 -6.53
CA ARG A 150 11.55 -13.04 -5.96
C ARG A 150 10.88 -13.88 -4.89
N ALA A 151 11.21 -15.17 -4.83
CA ALA A 151 10.76 -16.03 -3.74
C ALA A 151 11.41 -15.57 -2.42
N VAL A 152 10.57 -15.20 -1.46
CA VAL A 152 10.98 -14.81 -0.11
C VAL A 152 10.46 -15.85 0.88
N PRO A 153 11.31 -16.47 1.70
CA PRO A 153 10.88 -17.44 2.71
C PRO A 153 9.78 -16.86 3.62
N ASN A 154 8.78 -17.68 3.94
CA ASN A 154 7.64 -17.31 4.79
C ASN A 154 6.78 -16.16 4.24
N TYR A 155 6.84 -15.91 2.93
CA TYR A 155 5.95 -14.95 2.25
C TYR A 155 4.93 -15.65 1.34
N ASN A 156 5.28 -16.80 0.79
CA ASN A 156 4.43 -17.78 0.10
C ASN A 156 3.33 -17.15 -0.78
N VAL A 157 2.05 -17.44 -0.48
CA VAL A 157 0.90 -16.97 -1.25
C VAL A 157 0.82 -15.44 -1.37
N MET A 158 1.33 -14.72 -0.36
CA MET A 158 1.38 -13.25 -0.43
C MET A 158 2.31 -12.76 -1.54
N GLY A 159 3.39 -13.49 -1.86
CA GLY A 159 4.24 -13.18 -3.02
C GLY A 159 3.47 -13.23 -4.32
N VAL A 160 2.65 -14.26 -4.51
CA VAL A 160 1.77 -14.39 -5.68
C VAL A 160 0.73 -13.27 -5.72
N ALA A 161 0.11 -12.94 -4.58
CA ALA A 161 -0.84 -11.84 -4.50
C ALA A 161 -0.19 -10.49 -4.84
N LYS A 162 1.06 -10.24 -4.39
CA LYS A 162 1.81 -9.02 -4.76
C LYS A 162 2.21 -8.99 -6.23
N ALA A 163 2.53 -10.13 -6.84
CA ALA A 163 2.77 -10.21 -8.29
C ALA A 163 1.50 -9.86 -9.08
N ALA A 164 0.35 -10.39 -8.66
CA ALA A 164 -0.96 -10.04 -9.24
C ALA A 164 -1.27 -8.55 -9.06
N LEU A 165 -0.99 -7.96 -7.88
CA LEU A 165 -1.18 -6.55 -7.60
C LEU A 165 -0.32 -5.65 -8.50
N GLU A 166 0.95 -6.01 -8.74
CA GLU A 166 1.83 -5.28 -9.66
C GLU A 166 1.38 -5.41 -11.13
N ALA A 167 0.87 -6.57 -11.51
CA ALA A 167 0.24 -6.73 -12.82
C ALA A 167 -1.02 -5.86 -12.93
N ALA A 168 -1.91 -5.89 -11.92
CA ALA A 168 -3.10 -5.05 -11.88
C ALA A 168 -2.77 -3.55 -11.95
N THR A 169 -1.68 -3.10 -11.31
CA THR A 169 -1.18 -1.72 -11.39
C THR A 169 -0.92 -1.31 -12.84
N ARG A 170 -0.26 -2.16 -13.65
CA ARG A 170 0.03 -1.88 -15.06
C ARG A 170 -1.24 -1.84 -15.93
N TYR A 171 -2.16 -2.78 -15.72
CA TYR A 171 -3.43 -2.81 -16.47
C TYR A 171 -4.31 -1.61 -16.11
N LEU A 172 -4.45 -1.27 -14.83
CA LEU A 172 -5.19 -0.08 -14.39
C LEU A 172 -4.56 1.21 -14.92
N ALA A 173 -3.22 1.31 -14.96
CA ALA A 173 -2.52 2.45 -15.52
C ALA A 173 -2.81 2.62 -17.02
N HIS A 174 -2.88 1.51 -17.76
CA HIS A 174 -3.22 1.50 -19.19
C HIS A 174 -4.68 1.91 -19.42
N ASP A 175 -5.61 1.34 -18.65
CA ASP A 175 -7.04 1.57 -18.81
C ASP A 175 -7.45 3.01 -18.41
N LEU A 176 -6.89 3.53 -17.31
CA LEU A 176 -7.25 4.82 -16.73
C LEU A 176 -6.41 5.99 -17.25
N GLY A 177 -5.30 5.70 -17.96
CA GLY A 177 -4.43 6.70 -18.56
C GLY A 177 -5.13 7.70 -19.49
N PRO A 178 -6.04 7.27 -20.39
CA PRO A 178 -6.82 8.18 -21.22
C PRO A 178 -7.71 9.15 -20.42
N GLU A 179 -8.07 8.83 -19.18
CA GLU A 179 -8.80 9.69 -18.26
C GLU A 179 -7.89 10.62 -17.44
N GLY A 180 -6.57 10.61 -17.69
CA GLY A 180 -5.58 11.39 -16.95
C GLY A 180 -5.29 10.85 -15.57
N ILE A 181 -5.66 9.60 -15.26
CA ILE A 181 -5.43 8.97 -13.96
C ILE A 181 -4.17 8.11 -14.02
N ARG A 182 -3.22 8.38 -13.13
CA ARG A 182 -1.97 7.63 -12.99
C ARG A 182 -2.11 6.55 -11.92
N VAL A 183 -1.54 5.39 -12.16
CA VAL A 183 -1.59 4.26 -11.22
C VAL A 183 -0.20 3.68 -11.06
N ASN A 184 0.32 3.66 -9.83
CA ASN A 184 1.67 3.19 -9.52
C ASN A 184 1.67 2.29 -8.27
N ALA A 185 2.74 1.53 -8.09
CA ALA A 185 3.00 0.76 -6.89
C ALA A 185 4.30 1.23 -6.23
N VAL A 186 4.35 1.20 -4.90
CA VAL A 186 5.60 1.32 -4.13
C VAL A 186 5.98 -0.06 -3.61
N SER A 187 7.12 -0.60 -4.04
CA SER A 187 7.70 -1.81 -3.48
C SER A 187 8.61 -1.42 -2.32
N ALA A 188 8.06 -1.50 -1.11
CA ALA A 188 8.75 -1.07 0.11
C ALA A 188 9.67 -2.17 0.65
N GLY A 189 10.83 -1.81 1.18
CA GLY A 189 11.64 -2.70 2.01
C GLY A 189 10.90 -3.11 3.30
N PRO A 190 11.43 -4.08 4.06
CA PRO A 190 10.75 -4.55 5.26
C PRO A 190 10.68 -3.46 6.34
N ILE A 191 9.46 -3.20 6.81
CA ILE A 191 9.15 -2.26 7.89
C ILE A 191 8.36 -3.01 8.97
N ARG A 192 8.64 -2.73 10.24
CA ARG A 192 7.91 -3.33 11.37
C ARG A 192 6.49 -2.80 11.45
N THR A 193 5.55 -3.53 10.87
CA THR A 193 4.12 -3.24 10.90
C THR A 193 3.35 -4.33 11.66
N LEU A 194 2.07 -4.09 11.94
CA LEU A 194 1.19 -5.14 12.48
C LEU A 194 1.09 -6.33 11.52
N ALA A 195 0.94 -6.08 10.21
CA ALA A 195 0.89 -7.12 9.19
C ALA A 195 2.19 -7.92 9.11
N ALA A 196 3.34 -7.27 9.22
CA ALA A 196 4.64 -7.93 9.20
C ALA A 196 4.87 -8.88 10.38
N SER A 197 4.16 -8.69 11.50
CA SER A 197 4.24 -9.61 12.65
C SER A 197 3.69 -11.02 12.37
N GLY A 198 2.89 -11.17 11.30
CA GLY A 198 2.41 -12.46 10.80
C GLY A 198 3.46 -13.26 10.01
N VAL A 199 4.52 -12.61 9.52
CA VAL A 199 5.60 -13.26 8.77
C VAL A 199 6.59 -13.89 9.74
N GLY A 200 6.83 -15.19 9.60
CA GLY A 200 7.79 -15.92 10.44
C GLY A 200 9.21 -15.36 10.28
N ASP A 201 10.00 -15.38 11.36
CA ASP A 201 11.39 -14.90 11.38
C ASP A 201 11.60 -13.45 10.89
N PHE A 202 10.59 -12.58 11.03
CA PHE A 202 10.63 -11.21 10.51
C PHE A 202 11.86 -10.41 10.99
N ARG A 203 12.35 -10.65 12.22
CA ARG A 203 13.57 -10.00 12.72
C ARG A 203 14.80 -10.38 11.88
N LYS A 204 14.96 -11.67 11.56
CA LYS A 204 16.05 -12.15 10.70
C LYS A 204 15.94 -11.60 9.29
N LEU A 205 14.71 -11.50 8.78
CA LEU A 205 14.44 -10.86 7.48
C LEU A 205 14.92 -9.41 7.47
N MET A 206 14.61 -8.62 8.50
CA MET A 206 15.06 -7.23 8.63
C MET A 206 16.58 -7.11 8.72
N GLU A 207 17.23 -7.96 9.51
CA GLU A 207 18.69 -7.98 9.63
C GLU A 207 19.37 -8.33 8.30
N LYS A 208 18.86 -9.37 7.60
CA LYS A 208 19.33 -9.75 6.26
C LYS A 208 19.13 -8.63 5.24
N SER A 209 17.95 -8.00 5.25
CA SER A 209 17.65 -6.88 4.37
C SER A 209 18.60 -5.70 4.60
N ALA A 210 18.84 -5.31 5.87
CA ALA A 210 19.76 -4.22 6.19
C ALA A 210 21.18 -4.51 5.72
N ARG A 211 21.67 -5.76 5.89
CA ARG A 211 23.02 -6.14 5.42
C ARG A 211 23.13 -6.17 3.90
N GLY A 212 22.09 -6.69 3.22
CA GLY A 212 22.08 -6.84 1.77
C GLY A 212 21.76 -5.56 1.01
N ALA A 213 21.13 -4.58 1.65
CA ALA A 213 20.81 -3.31 1.01
C ALA A 213 22.05 -2.48 0.70
N SER A 214 22.05 -1.79 -0.45
CA SER A 214 23.18 -0.93 -0.86
C SER A 214 23.48 0.16 0.16
N LEU A 215 22.44 0.73 0.80
CA LEU A 215 22.61 1.73 1.87
C LEU A 215 22.88 1.13 3.25
N ARG A 216 23.03 -0.20 3.37
CA ARG A 216 23.35 -0.92 4.62
C ARG A 216 22.40 -0.64 5.78
N ARG A 217 21.15 -0.37 5.48
CA ARG A 217 20.07 -0.15 6.45
C ARG A 217 18.72 -0.53 5.87
N ASN A 218 17.74 -0.69 6.73
CA ASN A 218 16.33 -0.74 6.31
C ASN A 218 15.79 0.66 6.04
N VAL A 219 14.71 0.72 5.29
CA VAL A 219 13.94 1.96 5.06
C VAL A 219 13.00 2.22 6.24
N THR A 220 12.56 3.46 6.34
CA THR A 220 11.59 3.95 7.31
C THR A 220 10.21 4.13 6.66
N GLN A 221 9.17 4.23 7.50
CA GLN A 221 7.84 4.61 7.05
C GLN A 221 7.82 5.96 6.32
N ASP A 222 8.61 6.92 6.80
CA ASP A 222 8.64 8.27 6.24
C ASP A 222 9.28 8.29 4.85
N GLU A 223 10.30 7.48 4.60
CA GLU A 223 10.89 7.35 3.27
C GLU A 223 9.89 6.75 2.27
N VAL A 224 9.13 5.73 2.68
CA VAL A 224 8.05 5.17 1.85
C VAL A 224 6.93 6.19 1.67
N GLY A 225 6.57 6.91 2.73
CA GLY A 225 5.57 7.98 2.68
C GLY A 225 5.94 9.10 1.72
N ASN A 226 7.20 9.54 1.74
CA ASN A 226 7.71 10.59 0.83
C ASN A 226 7.66 10.15 -0.64
N ALA A 227 8.06 8.91 -0.93
CA ALA A 227 7.97 8.35 -2.28
C ALA A 227 6.51 8.24 -2.76
N ALA A 228 5.60 7.81 -1.90
CA ALA A 228 4.18 7.77 -2.22
C ALA A 228 3.63 9.18 -2.48
N ALA A 229 3.95 10.18 -1.65
CA ALA A 229 3.52 11.56 -1.85
C ALA A 229 4.04 12.14 -3.17
N TYR A 230 5.29 11.84 -3.56
CA TYR A 230 5.83 12.17 -4.88
C TYR A 230 4.98 11.56 -6.00
N LEU A 231 4.72 10.25 -5.96
CA LEU A 231 3.93 9.56 -7.00
C LEU A 231 2.48 10.07 -7.08
N LEU A 232 1.92 10.56 -5.97
CA LEU A 232 0.58 11.13 -5.92
C LEU A 232 0.52 12.58 -6.42
N SER A 233 1.64 13.28 -6.46
CA SER A 233 1.75 14.70 -6.83
C SER A 233 1.91 14.91 -8.34
N ASP A 234 1.79 16.17 -8.78
CA ASP A 234 2.04 16.58 -10.17
C ASP A 234 3.53 16.46 -10.56
N TRP A 235 4.45 16.35 -9.60
CA TRP A 235 5.86 16.09 -9.86
C TRP A 235 6.10 14.74 -10.54
N ALA A 236 5.15 13.79 -10.38
CA ALA A 236 5.16 12.50 -11.05
C ALA A 236 4.20 12.44 -12.25
N SER A 237 3.89 13.58 -12.90
CA SER A 237 2.92 13.65 -13.99
C SER A 237 3.22 12.75 -15.18
N GLY A 238 4.50 12.41 -15.42
CA GLY A 238 4.94 11.47 -16.44
C GLY A 238 5.11 10.01 -15.96
N VAL A 239 4.71 9.69 -14.71
CA VAL A 239 4.94 8.36 -14.11
C VAL A 239 3.63 7.62 -13.90
N THR A 240 3.42 6.53 -14.65
CA THR A 240 2.27 5.63 -14.50
C THR A 240 2.66 4.19 -14.87
N GLY A 241 2.05 3.21 -14.22
CA GLY A 241 2.36 1.78 -14.40
C GLY A 241 3.67 1.34 -13.74
N GLU A 242 4.31 2.21 -12.97
CA GLU A 242 5.61 2.00 -12.34
C GLU A 242 5.49 1.21 -11.04
N VAL A 243 6.49 0.35 -10.79
CA VAL A 243 6.75 -0.27 -9.49
C VAL A 243 8.02 0.37 -8.92
N HIS A 244 7.82 1.37 -8.08
CA HIS A 244 8.89 2.19 -7.51
C HIS A 244 9.47 1.54 -6.26
N TYR A 245 10.75 1.15 -6.31
CA TYR A 245 11.43 0.51 -5.18
C TYR A 245 11.91 1.53 -4.14
N VAL A 246 11.45 1.33 -2.91
CA VAL A 246 11.90 2.09 -1.72
C VAL A 246 12.39 1.08 -0.68
N ASP A 247 13.59 0.55 -0.87
CA ASP A 247 14.14 -0.57 -0.11
C ASP A 247 15.63 -0.43 0.24
N ALA A 248 16.15 0.79 0.18
CA ALA A 248 17.57 1.13 0.39
C ALA A 248 18.52 0.41 -0.61
N GLY A 249 18.00 0.04 -1.79
CA GLY A 249 18.77 -0.65 -2.84
C GLY A 249 18.92 -2.16 -2.58
N PHE A 250 18.04 -2.77 -1.78
CA PHE A 250 18.07 -4.22 -1.56
C PHE A 250 17.72 -5.00 -2.83
N ASN A 251 16.79 -4.50 -3.65
CA ASN A 251 16.34 -5.18 -4.87
C ASN A 251 17.44 -5.38 -5.92
N ILE A 252 18.41 -4.46 -6.01
CA ILE A 252 19.51 -4.50 -6.98
C ILE A 252 20.72 -5.31 -6.50
N GLY A 253 20.77 -5.64 -5.20
CA GLY A 253 21.88 -6.39 -4.61
C GLY A 253 21.80 -7.88 -4.91
N GLY A 254 22.96 -8.55 -5.00
CA GLY A 254 23.08 -9.99 -5.28
C GLY A 254 22.83 -10.92 -4.08
N GLY A 255 22.39 -10.39 -2.93
CA GLY A 255 22.20 -11.15 -1.69
C GLY A 255 23.03 -10.63 -0.52
N ASP A 256 23.20 -11.45 0.52
CA ASP A 256 24.02 -11.10 1.69
C ASP A 256 25.50 -10.94 1.24
N PRO A 257 26.12 -9.78 1.40
CA PRO A 257 27.51 -9.56 0.96
C PRO A 257 28.53 -10.32 1.82
N GLY A 258 28.11 -11.13 2.77
CA GLY A 258 28.98 -11.74 3.76
C GLY A 258 29.43 -10.75 4.86
N PRO A 259 30.29 -11.19 5.78
CA PRO A 259 30.92 -10.28 6.74
C PRO A 259 31.74 -9.23 5.97
N ALA A 260 31.68 -7.98 6.43
CA ALA A 260 32.49 -6.94 5.87
C ALA A 260 33.98 -7.37 5.93
N THR A 261 34.60 -7.54 4.78
CA THR A 261 36.06 -7.69 4.71
C THR A 261 36.62 -6.34 5.10
N GLY A 262 37.22 -6.28 6.31
CA GLY A 262 37.91 -5.10 6.86
C GLY A 262 39.07 -4.64 5.99
#